data_4da8f60482fa4681eccba8c06a3daa82
#
_entry.id   4da8f60482fa4681eccba8c06a3daa82
#
_cell.length_a   1.000
_cell.length_b   1.000
_cell.length_c   1.000
_cell.angle_alpha   90.00
_cell.angle_beta   90.00
_cell.angle_gamma   90.00
#
_symmetry.space_group_name_H-M   'P 1'
#
loop_
_entity.id
_entity.type
_entity.pdbx_description
1 polymer ?
#
loop_
_entity_poly.entity_id
_entity_poly.type
_entity_poly.pdbx_seq_one_letter_code
_entity_poly.pdbx_strand_id
1 'polypeptide(L)'
;MPNKFAWIMSPEKDWEDKKELITTSLESGIDCILDLEDSENIRKVGNFSIISNEEDADIYLIGIDGEGDGTVELKENLNESYDLNKAKEAKNEGKTVCAYIEITDKLHEQLAVSLGRVVDYIILVGTDWTIIPLENIIADLQKENVKIVAAASNVEEAKTALETLEVGTDGVIFEPKDFATIKDIANLIDKLSTESYELVDMTITNVKSLGSGDRVCIDTTTMMKPGEGMLIGSYSKAMFFIHSESLESEYVASRPFRVNAGPVQAYVMVPGNKTRYLSELETGDEVLIVDAEGHTKKSIVGRSKIEKRPLLLLEAEYEDVKVKSLVQNAETIRLVDENGEPVSVSKLESG
;
A
#
# COMPACT_ATOMS: atom_id res chain seq x y z
N MET A 1 -3.31 -1.51 -8.58
CA MET A 1 -1.94 -2.09 -8.69
C MET A 1 -1.74 -3.05 -7.52
N PRO A 2 -0.90 -4.11 -7.61
CA PRO A 2 -0.60 -4.93 -6.45
C PRO A 2 0.07 -4.06 -5.37
N ASN A 3 -0.22 -4.32 -4.11
CA ASN A 3 0.42 -3.61 -3.00
C ASN A 3 1.92 -3.88 -3.05
N LYS A 4 2.73 -2.82 -3.22
CA LYS A 4 4.18 -2.89 -3.09
C LYS A 4 4.55 -3.07 -1.62
N PHE A 5 5.69 -3.73 -1.34
CA PHE A 5 6.17 -3.93 0.02
C PHE A 5 7.69 -3.78 0.13
N ALA A 6 8.17 -3.59 1.34
CA ALA A 6 9.60 -3.59 1.65
C ALA A 6 9.91 -4.62 2.73
N TRP A 7 11.06 -5.26 2.60
CA TRP A 7 11.66 -6.18 3.56
C TRP A 7 13.02 -5.66 3.97
N ILE A 8 13.53 -6.10 5.10
CA ILE A 8 14.90 -5.81 5.52
C ILE A 8 15.75 -7.08 5.58
N MET A 9 17.02 -6.94 5.26
CA MET A 9 18.06 -7.89 5.63
C MET A 9 18.60 -7.48 7.00
N SER A 10 18.77 -8.44 7.89
CA SER A 10 19.35 -8.19 9.21
C SER A 10 20.76 -7.62 9.02
N PRO A 11 21.12 -6.45 9.61
CA PRO A 11 22.46 -5.91 9.51
C PRO A 11 23.49 -6.85 10.13
N GLU A 12 24.67 -6.96 9.50
CA GLU A 12 25.83 -7.67 10.04
C GLU A 12 26.45 -6.89 11.21
N LYS A 13 25.77 -6.86 12.35
CA LYS A 13 26.17 -6.15 13.58
C LYS A 13 25.78 -6.97 14.79
N ASP A 14 26.43 -6.69 15.93
CA ASP A 14 25.99 -7.24 17.20
C ASP A 14 24.52 -6.85 17.50
N TRP A 15 23.81 -7.71 18.22
CA TRP A 15 22.38 -7.54 18.48
C TRP A 15 22.01 -6.16 19.05
N GLU A 16 22.77 -5.65 20.01
CA GLU A 16 22.50 -4.34 20.62
C GLU A 16 22.59 -3.17 19.63
N ASP A 17 23.46 -3.29 18.61
CA ASP A 17 23.68 -2.25 17.59
C ASP A 17 22.63 -2.31 16.47
N LYS A 18 22.09 -3.50 16.15
CA LYS A 18 21.07 -3.66 15.10
C LYS A 18 19.64 -3.57 15.60
N LYS A 19 19.38 -3.81 16.87
CA LYS A 19 18.05 -3.84 17.47
C LYS A 19 17.23 -2.57 17.22
N GLU A 20 17.85 -1.38 17.34
CA GLU A 20 17.13 -0.11 17.11
C GLU A 20 16.72 0.06 15.64
N LEU A 21 17.55 -0.37 14.69
CA LEU A 21 17.23 -0.34 13.26
C LEU A 21 16.07 -1.31 12.94
N ILE A 22 16.11 -2.52 13.49
CA ILE A 22 15.05 -3.52 13.34
C ILE A 22 13.73 -3.00 13.96
N THR A 23 13.78 -2.43 15.18
CA THR A 23 12.60 -1.84 15.83
C THR A 23 12.00 -0.70 14.99
N THR A 24 12.85 0.20 14.49
CA THR A 24 12.41 1.32 13.64
C THR A 24 11.78 0.83 12.33
N SER A 25 12.28 -0.25 11.77
CA SER A 25 11.70 -0.86 10.56
C SER A 25 10.29 -1.34 10.82
N LEU A 26 10.06 -2.06 11.91
CA LEU A 26 8.71 -2.51 12.31
C LEU A 26 7.76 -1.34 12.58
N GLU A 27 8.22 -0.31 13.30
CA GLU A 27 7.45 0.92 13.56
C GLU A 27 7.12 1.70 12.29
N SER A 28 7.92 1.52 11.22
CA SER A 28 7.69 2.10 9.89
C SER A 28 6.82 1.22 8.98
N GLY A 29 6.25 0.13 9.50
CA GLY A 29 5.37 -0.77 8.76
C GLY A 29 6.10 -1.83 7.92
N ILE A 30 7.41 -2.04 8.14
CA ILE A 30 8.19 -3.10 7.49
C ILE A 30 8.27 -4.28 8.48
N ASP A 31 7.49 -5.32 8.22
CA ASP A 31 7.23 -6.43 9.14
C ASP A 31 7.81 -7.78 8.69
N CYS A 32 8.71 -7.77 7.68
CA CYS A 32 9.38 -8.97 7.21
C CYS A 32 10.90 -8.76 7.16
N ILE A 33 11.65 -9.72 7.69
CA ILE A 33 13.11 -9.66 7.82
C ILE A 33 13.76 -10.97 7.38
N LEU A 34 14.83 -10.86 6.58
CA LEU A 34 15.75 -11.95 6.32
C LEU A 34 16.83 -11.93 7.41
N ASP A 35 16.87 -12.98 8.20
CA ASP A 35 17.84 -13.15 9.28
C ASP A 35 18.24 -14.62 9.43
N LEU A 36 19.53 -14.87 9.65
CA LEU A 36 20.08 -16.22 9.74
C LEU A 36 20.61 -16.58 11.14
N GLU A 37 20.63 -15.62 12.09
CA GLU A 37 21.33 -15.79 13.35
C GLU A 37 20.53 -15.43 14.61
N ASP A 38 19.64 -14.42 14.51
CA ASP A 38 19.02 -13.78 15.68
C ASP A 38 17.49 -13.93 15.74
N SER A 39 16.91 -14.92 15.05
CA SER A 39 15.45 -15.15 14.93
C SER A 39 14.72 -15.07 16.27
N GLU A 40 15.26 -15.68 17.35
CA GLU A 40 14.66 -15.63 18.67
C GLU A 40 14.60 -14.21 19.28
N ASN A 41 15.65 -13.41 19.04
CA ASN A 41 15.71 -12.03 19.53
C ASN A 41 14.76 -11.12 18.77
N ILE A 42 14.66 -11.30 17.44
CA ILE A 42 13.76 -10.58 16.57
C ILE A 42 12.31 -10.82 16.98
N ARG A 43 11.92 -12.07 17.26
CA ARG A 43 10.56 -12.41 17.75
C ARG A 43 10.21 -11.73 19.08
N LYS A 44 11.20 -11.36 19.90
CA LYS A 44 10.97 -10.60 21.16
C LYS A 44 10.76 -9.10 20.91
N VAL A 45 11.24 -8.56 19.77
CA VAL A 45 11.04 -7.15 19.42
C VAL A 45 9.61 -6.91 18.93
N GLY A 46 9.07 -7.82 18.14
CA GLY A 46 7.71 -7.68 17.62
C GLY A 46 7.32 -8.80 16.65
N ASN A 47 6.20 -8.61 16.00
CA ASN A 47 5.62 -9.60 15.09
C ASN A 47 6.22 -9.45 13.68
N PHE A 48 7.42 -9.96 13.49
CA PHE A 48 8.05 -10.09 12.17
C PHE A 48 7.74 -11.44 11.53
N SER A 49 7.57 -11.42 10.21
CA SER A 49 7.73 -12.62 9.37
C SER A 49 9.23 -12.83 9.12
N ILE A 50 9.78 -13.93 9.57
CA ILE A 50 11.22 -14.23 9.47
C ILE A 50 11.48 -15.11 8.25
N ILE A 51 12.39 -14.64 7.38
CA ILE A 51 12.93 -15.40 6.27
C ILE A 51 14.26 -16.00 6.73
N SER A 52 14.35 -17.32 6.79
CA SER A 52 15.57 -18.03 7.23
C SER A 52 15.64 -19.43 6.61
N ASN A 53 16.81 -20.03 6.64
CA ASN A 53 17.03 -21.43 6.25
C ASN A 53 16.76 -22.44 7.39
N GLU A 54 16.27 -21.96 8.55
CA GLU A 54 15.87 -22.79 9.68
C GLU A 54 14.48 -23.44 9.47
N GLU A 55 14.23 -24.56 10.15
CA GLU A 55 12.97 -25.31 9.98
C GLU A 55 11.72 -24.56 10.48
N ASP A 56 11.88 -23.69 11.47
CA ASP A 56 10.82 -22.90 12.10
C ASP A 56 10.64 -21.50 11.51
N ALA A 57 11.30 -21.21 10.39
CA ALA A 57 11.13 -19.97 9.65
C ALA A 57 9.69 -19.80 9.14
N ASP A 58 9.17 -18.57 9.19
CA ASP A 58 7.86 -18.24 8.60
C ASP A 58 7.90 -18.36 7.07
N ILE A 59 9.05 -18.03 6.47
CA ILE A 59 9.35 -18.18 5.05
C ILE A 59 10.70 -18.90 4.91
N TYR A 60 10.68 -20.09 4.34
CA TYR A 60 11.87 -20.91 4.20
C TYR A 60 12.76 -20.42 3.08
N LEU A 61 14.02 -20.10 3.40
CA LEU A 61 15.00 -19.52 2.48
C LEU A 61 15.82 -20.60 1.78
N ILE A 62 16.05 -20.40 0.49
CA ILE A 62 16.91 -21.22 -0.36
C ILE A 62 17.86 -20.32 -1.14
N GLY A 63 19.01 -20.83 -1.53
CA GLY A 63 19.97 -20.12 -2.37
C GLY A 63 21.12 -19.47 -1.61
N ILE A 64 20.99 -19.22 -0.32
CA ILE A 64 22.12 -18.93 0.57
C ILE A 64 22.76 -20.27 0.96
N ASP A 65 24.09 -20.34 0.97
CA ASP A 65 24.91 -21.57 1.03
C ASP A 65 24.52 -22.57 -0.10
N GLY A 66 24.19 -22.03 -1.26
CA GLY A 66 23.72 -22.77 -2.42
C GLY A 66 24.26 -22.24 -3.75
N GLU A 67 23.53 -22.53 -4.82
CA GLU A 67 23.85 -22.03 -6.17
C GLU A 67 23.44 -20.54 -6.30
N GLY A 68 22.48 -20.07 -5.49
CA GLY A 68 21.96 -18.72 -5.56
C GLY A 68 22.93 -17.64 -5.11
N ASP A 69 23.82 -17.91 -4.14
CA ASP A 69 24.88 -17.00 -3.67
C ASP A 69 26.26 -17.38 -4.23
N GLY A 70 26.32 -18.39 -5.12
CA GLY A 70 27.57 -18.87 -5.72
C GLY A 70 28.45 -19.71 -4.80
N THR A 71 28.01 -20.06 -3.59
CA THR A 71 28.73 -20.97 -2.69
C THR A 71 28.82 -22.38 -3.29
N VAL A 72 27.81 -22.80 -4.03
CA VAL A 72 27.77 -24.01 -4.82
C VAL A 72 27.84 -23.66 -6.29
N GLU A 73 28.72 -24.34 -7.06
CA GLU A 73 28.85 -24.08 -8.49
C GLU A 73 27.57 -24.47 -9.26
N LEU A 74 27.00 -23.50 -9.99
CA LEU A 74 25.84 -23.71 -10.82
C LEU A 74 26.17 -24.46 -12.10
N LYS A 75 25.47 -25.57 -12.33
CA LYS A 75 25.65 -26.40 -13.53
C LYS A 75 24.82 -25.89 -14.70
N GLU A 76 25.33 -26.07 -15.93
CA GLU A 76 24.60 -25.72 -17.15
C GLU A 76 23.22 -26.42 -17.26
N ASN A 77 23.11 -27.66 -16.77
CA ASN A 77 21.85 -28.40 -16.74
C ASN A 77 21.05 -28.05 -15.46
N LEU A 78 20.15 -27.09 -15.55
CA LEU A 78 19.33 -26.65 -14.41
C LEU A 78 18.43 -27.75 -13.82
N ASN A 79 18.15 -28.84 -14.52
CA ASN A 79 17.44 -29.98 -13.92
C ASN A 79 18.24 -30.69 -12.82
N GLU A 80 19.55 -30.48 -12.79
CA GLU A 80 20.46 -30.98 -11.75
C GLU A 80 20.75 -29.93 -10.67
N SER A 81 20.12 -28.75 -10.73
CA SER A 81 20.31 -27.69 -9.75
C SER A 81 19.93 -28.18 -8.35
N TYR A 82 20.84 -27.95 -7.42
CA TYR A 82 20.63 -28.25 -6.01
C TYR A 82 19.49 -27.40 -5.42
N ASP A 83 19.53 -26.09 -5.65
CA ASP A 83 18.53 -25.17 -5.11
C ASP A 83 17.15 -25.39 -5.70
N LEU A 84 17.04 -25.68 -7.01
CA LEU A 84 15.76 -25.98 -7.65
C LEU A 84 15.12 -27.26 -7.09
N ASN A 85 15.94 -28.29 -6.79
CA ASN A 85 15.45 -29.52 -6.20
C ASN A 85 15.02 -29.31 -4.75
N LYS A 86 15.81 -28.57 -3.96
CA LYS A 86 15.50 -28.19 -2.58
C LYS A 86 14.20 -27.36 -2.51
N ALA A 87 13.97 -26.45 -3.48
CA ALA A 87 12.74 -25.68 -3.60
C ALA A 87 11.52 -26.56 -3.78
N LYS A 88 11.60 -27.54 -4.70
CA LYS A 88 10.52 -28.49 -4.96
C LYS A 88 10.19 -29.35 -3.74
N GLU A 89 11.21 -29.81 -3.01
CA GLU A 89 11.05 -30.56 -1.76
C GLU A 89 10.32 -29.75 -0.71
N ALA A 90 10.79 -28.53 -0.44
CA ALA A 90 10.18 -27.63 0.55
C ALA A 90 8.73 -27.26 0.18
N LYS A 91 8.42 -27.05 -1.10
CA LYS A 91 7.05 -26.82 -1.58
C LYS A 91 6.17 -28.04 -1.39
N ASN A 92 6.69 -29.26 -1.61
CA ASN A 92 5.94 -30.49 -1.37
C ASN A 92 5.66 -30.72 0.14
N GLU A 93 6.49 -30.21 1.02
CA GLU A 93 6.26 -30.18 2.47
C GLU A 93 5.23 -29.12 2.90
N GLY A 94 4.76 -28.29 1.96
CA GLY A 94 3.77 -27.23 2.22
C GLY A 94 4.34 -25.95 2.82
N LYS A 95 5.66 -25.76 2.74
CA LYS A 95 6.33 -24.55 3.23
C LYS A 95 6.07 -23.36 2.27
N THR A 96 6.04 -22.16 2.82
CA THR A 96 6.21 -20.91 2.05
C THR A 96 7.70 -20.75 1.76
N VAL A 97 8.07 -20.65 0.49
CA VAL A 97 9.48 -20.70 0.06
C VAL A 97 9.90 -19.40 -0.60
N CYS A 98 11.06 -18.88 -0.20
CA CYS A 98 11.74 -17.76 -0.81
C CYS A 98 13.11 -18.22 -1.37
N ALA A 99 13.37 -17.90 -2.65
CA ALA A 99 14.69 -18.13 -3.24
C ALA A 99 15.50 -16.83 -3.22
N TYR A 100 16.77 -16.92 -2.86
CA TYR A 100 17.76 -15.83 -2.93
C TYR A 100 18.71 -16.10 -4.09
N ILE A 101 18.93 -15.14 -4.99
CA ILE A 101 19.81 -15.32 -6.15
C ILE A 101 20.60 -14.04 -6.44
N GLU A 102 21.91 -14.18 -6.51
CA GLU A 102 22.83 -13.17 -7.05
C GLU A 102 22.96 -13.33 -8.56
N ILE A 103 22.54 -12.31 -9.30
CA ILE A 103 22.56 -12.33 -10.76
C ILE A 103 23.92 -11.87 -11.24
N THR A 104 24.80 -12.81 -11.51
CA THR A 104 26.18 -12.56 -11.99
C THR A 104 26.34 -12.79 -13.48
N ASP A 105 25.51 -13.67 -14.07
CA ASP A 105 25.55 -14.01 -15.49
C ASP A 105 24.18 -14.51 -16.02
N LYS A 106 24.15 -14.91 -17.29
CA LYS A 106 22.92 -15.40 -17.95
C LYS A 106 22.41 -16.72 -17.37
N LEU A 107 23.29 -17.54 -16.81
CA LEU A 107 22.88 -18.84 -16.23
C LEU A 107 22.12 -18.62 -14.91
N HIS A 108 22.58 -17.67 -14.08
CA HIS A 108 21.86 -17.25 -12.86
C HIS A 108 20.51 -16.60 -13.17
N GLU A 109 20.40 -15.82 -14.26
CA GLU A 109 19.10 -15.31 -14.74
C GLU A 109 18.14 -16.45 -15.08
N GLN A 110 18.62 -17.51 -15.77
CA GLN A 110 17.81 -18.69 -16.10
C GLN A 110 17.42 -19.50 -14.86
N LEU A 111 18.34 -19.61 -13.87
CA LEU A 111 18.03 -20.23 -12.59
C LEU A 111 16.95 -19.45 -11.85
N ALA A 112 17.04 -18.11 -11.83
CA ALA A 112 16.04 -17.24 -11.22
C ALA A 112 14.64 -17.47 -11.81
N VAL A 113 14.53 -17.52 -13.13
CA VAL A 113 13.27 -17.82 -13.81
C VAL A 113 12.77 -19.23 -13.48
N SER A 114 13.66 -20.21 -13.40
CA SER A 114 13.30 -21.62 -13.09
C SER A 114 12.80 -21.76 -11.65
N LEU A 115 13.48 -21.10 -10.70
CA LEU A 115 13.05 -21.06 -9.30
C LEU A 115 11.75 -20.28 -9.12
N GLY A 116 11.59 -19.13 -9.79
CA GLY A 116 10.38 -18.31 -9.73
C GLY A 116 9.10 -19.05 -10.15
N ARG A 117 9.20 -20.12 -10.93
CA ARG A 117 8.06 -21.00 -11.27
C ARG A 117 7.69 -22.00 -10.17
N VAL A 118 8.50 -22.11 -9.12
CA VAL A 118 8.33 -23.10 -8.05
C VAL A 118 8.04 -22.46 -6.71
N VAL A 119 8.72 -21.33 -6.40
CA VAL A 119 8.68 -20.67 -5.10
C VAL A 119 7.58 -19.60 -5.00
N ASP A 120 7.31 -19.15 -3.78
CA ASP A 120 6.32 -18.08 -3.55
C ASP A 120 6.96 -16.68 -3.68
N TYR A 121 8.24 -16.57 -3.32
CA TYR A 121 9.02 -15.33 -3.37
C TYR A 121 10.39 -15.59 -4.00
N ILE A 122 10.90 -14.58 -4.69
CA ILE A 122 12.27 -14.61 -5.20
C ILE A 122 12.97 -13.28 -4.92
N ILE A 123 14.08 -13.34 -4.19
CA ILE A 123 14.96 -12.20 -3.92
C ILE A 123 16.05 -12.21 -4.99
N LEU A 124 16.12 -11.11 -5.74
CA LEU A 124 17.11 -10.88 -6.78
C LEU A 124 18.13 -9.87 -6.28
N VAL A 125 19.39 -10.25 -6.30
CA VAL A 125 20.52 -9.39 -5.93
C VAL A 125 21.38 -9.16 -7.14
N GLY A 126 21.64 -7.91 -7.49
CA GLY A 126 22.49 -7.52 -8.59
C GLY A 126 23.61 -6.61 -8.09
N THR A 127 24.85 -6.86 -8.53
CA THR A 127 26.02 -6.01 -8.21
C THR A 127 26.06 -4.74 -9.05
N ASP A 128 25.40 -4.77 -10.19
CA ASP A 128 25.27 -3.63 -11.10
C ASP A 128 23.92 -3.79 -11.84
N TRP A 129 22.86 -3.19 -11.27
CA TRP A 129 21.54 -3.20 -11.92
C TRP A 129 21.60 -2.39 -13.23
N THR A 130 22.31 -2.93 -14.22
CA THR A 130 21.92 -2.63 -15.60
C THR A 130 20.54 -3.22 -15.77
N ILE A 131 19.58 -2.38 -16.03
CA ILE A 131 18.12 -2.58 -16.07
C ILE A 131 17.71 -3.90 -16.76
N ILE A 132 18.48 -4.37 -17.72
CA ILE A 132 18.17 -5.47 -18.64
C ILE A 132 17.91 -6.84 -17.96
N PRO A 133 18.71 -7.37 -17.01
CA PRO A 133 18.39 -8.66 -16.40
C PRO A 133 17.12 -8.66 -15.58
N LEU A 134 16.83 -7.56 -14.85
CA LEU A 134 15.63 -7.43 -14.06
C LEU A 134 14.38 -7.39 -14.93
N GLU A 135 14.43 -6.63 -16.05
CA GLU A 135 13.36 -6.57 -17.04
C GLU A 135 13.02 -7.93 -17.64
N ASN A 136 14.05 -8.71 -18.00
CA ASN A 136 13.86 -10.05 -18.55
C ASN A 136 13.17 -10.98 -17.53
N ILE A 137 13.65 -11.00 -16.27
CA ILE A 137 13.09 -11.85 -15.22
C ILE A 137 11.64 -11.45 -14.93
N ILE A 138 11.35 -10.15 -14.81
CA ILE A 138 9.98 -9.65 -14.62
C ILE A 138 9.08 -10.10 -15.77
N ALA A 139 9.52 -9.94 -17.02
CA ALA A 139 8.75 -10.32 -18.19
C ALA A 139 8.48 -11.83 -18.25
N ASP A 140 9.47 -12.66 -17.93
CA ASP A 140 9.35 -14.13 -17.94
C ASP A 140 8.45 -14.67 -16.82
N LEU A 141 8.43 -13.99 -15.66
CA LEU A 141 7.67 -14.39 -14.48
C LEU A 141 6.31 -13.67 -14.36
N GLN A 142 5.97 -12.72 -15.21
CA GLN A 142 4.76 -11.90 -15.13
C GLN A 142 3.44 -12.71 -15.05
N LYS A 143 3.43 -13.92 -15.57
CA LYS A 143 2.25 -14.81 -15.59
C LYS A 143 2.29 -15.86 -14.47
N GLU A 144 3.36 -15.90 -13.73
CA GLU A 144 3.55 -16.85 -12.63
C GLU A 144 3.05 -16.25 -11.32
N ASN A 145 2.85 -17.10 -10.33
CA ASN A 145 2.26 -16.67 -9.04
C ASN A 145 3.35 -16.30 -8.00
N VAL A 146 4.55 -15.99 -8.47
CA VAL A 146 5.70 -15.63 -7.62
C VAL A 146 5.74 -14.13 -7.37
N LYS A 147 6.19 -13.72 -6.19
CA LYS A 147 6.47 -12.34 -5.83
C LYS A 147 7.94 -12.04 -6.02
N ILE A 148 8.25 -11.07 -6.86
CA ILE A 148 9.61 -10.66 -7.18
C ILE A 148 10.05 -9.54 -6.23
N VAL A 149 11.14 -9.75 -5.53
CA VAL A 149 11.74 -8.82 -4.57
C VAL A 149 13.14 -8.46 -5.03
N ALA A 150 13.43 -7.18 -5.27
CA ALA A 150 14.77 -6.74 -5.66
C ALA A 150 15.54 -6.23 -4.45
N ALA A 151 16.82 -6.61 -4.33
CA ALA A 151 17.71 -6.00 -3.36
C ALA A 151 18.06 -4.57 -3.80
N ALA A 152 18.04 -3.62 -2.86
CA ALA A 152 18.36 -2.22 -3.11
C ALA A 152 19.30 -1.69 -2.02
N SER A 153 20.31 -0.93 -2.42
CA SER A 153 21.30 -0.35 -1.49
C SER A 153 20.90 1.06 -1.02
N ASN A 154 19.92 1.68 -1.68
CA ASN A 154 19.42 3.03 -1.42
C ASN A 154 18.01 3.23 -1.98
N VAL A 155 17.41 4.39 -1.64
CA VAL A 155 16.03 4.74 -2.04
C VAL A 155 15.85 4.87 -3.56
N GLU A 156 16.86 5.35 -4.29
CA GLU A 156 16.78 5.53 -5.75
C GLU A 156 16.77 4.17 -6.46
N GLU A 157 17.60 3.24 -6.03
CA GLU A 157 17.58 1.87 -6.53
C GLU A 157 16.26 1.17 -6.20
N ALA A 158 15.75 1.32 -4.97
CA ALA A 158 14.46 0.81 -4.57
C ALA A 158 13.34 1.34 -5.48
N LYS A 159 13.34 2.65 -5.75
CA LYS A 159 12.36 3.28 -6.65
C LYS A 159 12.48 2.72 -8.06
N THR A 160 13.69 2.63 -8.60
CA THR A 160 13.92 2.10 -9.95
C THR A 160 13.40 0.67 -10.07
N ALA A 161 13.70 -0.21 -9.12
CA ALA A 161 13.23 -1.59 -9.15
C ALA A 161 11.69 -1.69 -9.08
N LEU A 162 11.05 -0.87 -8.26
CA LEU A 162 9.60 -0.85 -8.08
C LEU A 162 8.83 -0.27 -9.26
N GLU A 163 9.45 0.58 -10.09
CA GLU A 163 8.84 1.25 -11.25
C GLU A 163 9.28 0.65 -12.61
N THR A 164 10.21 -0.31 -12.64
CA THR A 164 10.70 -0.93 -13.89
C THR A 164 9.56 -1.56 -14.69
N LEU A 165 9.52 -1.33 -16.04
CA LEU A 165 8.50 -1.86 -16.96
C LEU A 165 7.05 -1.55 -16.58
N GLU A 166 6.76 -0.42 -15.97
CA GLU A 166 5.42 0.00 -15.49
C GLU A 166 4.84 -0.90 -14.39
N VAL A 167 5.21 -2.17 -14.35
CA VAL A 167 4.77 -3.15 -13.32
C VAL A 167 5.73 -3.16 -12.13
N GLY A 168 7.04 -3.09 -12.38
CA GLY A 168 8.09 -3.19 -11.38
C GLY A 168 8.15 -4.52 -10.65
N THR A 169 9.06 -4.62 -9.69
CA THR A 169 9.07 -5.73 -8.74
C THR A 169 7.91 -5.57 -7.73
N ASP A 170 7.46 -6.68 -7.13
CA ASP A 170 6.40 -6.64 -6.10
C ASP A 170 6.90 -5.99 -4.81
N GLY A 171 8.18 -6.16 -4.50
CA GLY A 171 8.80 -5.57 -3.32
C GLY A 171 10.28 -5.29 -3.51
N VAL A 172 10.85 -4.68 -2.47
CA VAL A 172 12.29 -4.49 -2.34
C VAL A 172 12.77 -5.04 -1.00
N ILE A 173 14.03 -5.48 -0.96
CA ILE A 173 14.72 -5.84 0.27
C ILE A 173 15.98 -5.00 0.40
N PHE A 174 16.28 -4.51 1.60
CA PHE A 174 17.45 -3.67 1.85
C PHE A 174 18.05 -3.91 3.23
N GLU A 175 19.35 -3.70 3.37
CA GLU A 175 19.99 -3.65 4.67
C GLU A 175 19.83 -2.24 5.27
N PRO A 176 19.18 -2.08 6.44
CA PRO A 176 18.98 -0.78 7.06
C PRO A 176 20.30 -0.25 7.63
N LYS A 177 20.81 0.83 7.06
CA LYS A 177 22.05 1.50 7.49
C LYS A 177 21.82 2.59 8.53
N ASP A 178 20.68 3.27 8.44
CA ASP A 178 20.24 4.36 9.30
C ASP A 178 18.71 4.51 9.30
N PHE A 179 18.20 5.30 10.26
CA PHE A 179 16.77 5.53 10.42
C PHE A 179 16.13 6.34 9.28
N ALA A 180 16.90 7.20 8.59
CA ALA A 180 16.40 8.00 7.48
C ALA A 180 16.08 7.11 6.28
N THR A 181 16.99 6.22 5.91
CA THR A 181 16.79 5.26 4.81
C THR A 181 15.56 4.37 5.04
N ILE A 182 15.35 3.90 6.28
CA ILE A 182 14.16 3.09 6.63
C ILE A 182 12.88 3.89 6.35
N LYS A 183 12.80 5.12 6.85
CA LYS A 183 11.63 5.99 6.67
C LYS A 183 11.39 6.38 5.22
N ASP A 184 12.46 6.65 4.48
CA ASP A 184 12.35 7.07 3.09
C ASP A 184 11.86 5.91 2.21
N ILE A 185 12.33 4.67 2.44
CA ILE A 185 11.83 3.49 1.74
C ILE A 185 10.37 3.19 2.15
N ALA A 186 10.02 3.26 3.42
CA ALA A 186 8.65 3.09 3.87
C ALA A 186 7.70 4.12 3.21
N ASN A 187 8.09 5.39 3.17
CA ASN A 187 7.33 6.45 2.48
C ASN A 187 7.22 6.21 0.96
N LEU A 188 8.27 5.66 0.33
CA LEU A 188 8.23 5.29 -1.08
C LEU A 188 7.21 4.17 -1.32
N ILE A 189 7.23 3.12 -0.49
CA ILE A 189 6.26 2.02 -0.56
C ILE A 189 4.84 2.55 -0.38
N ASP A 190 4.60 3.41 0.60
CA ASP A 190 3.28 4.01 0.84
C ASP A 190 2.80 4.78 -0.40
N LYS A 191 3.64 5.58 -1.02
CA LYS A 191 3.31 6.33 -2.24
C LYS A 191 2.99 5.41 -3.43
N LEU A 192 3.76 4.35 -3.63
CA LEU A 192 3.58 3.41 -4.75
C LEU A 192 2.44 2.40 -4.52
N SER A 193 2.07 2.16 -3.28
CA SER A 193 0.95 1.30 -2.89
C SER A 193 -0.38 2.04 -2.87
N THR A 194 -0.37 3.34 -3.02
CA THR A 194 -1.56 4.18 -3.00
C THR A 194 -2.34 4.02 -4.30
N GLU A 195 -3.58 3.59 -4.19
CA GLU A 195 -4.53 3.71 -5.29
C GLU A 195 -4.69 5.20 -5.60
N SER A 196 -4.73 5.55 -6.87
CA SER A 196 -5.09 6.91 -7.30
C SER A 196 -6.41 6.85 -8.06
N TYR A 197 -7.26 7.84 -7.85
CA TYR A 197 -8.51 8.00 -8.56
C TYR A 197 -8.43 9.21 -9.48
N GLU A 198 -8.92 9.06 -10.70
CA GLU A 198 -9.12 10.19 -11.58
C GLU A 198 -10.27 11.04 -11.04
N LEU A 199 -9.95 12.27 -10.62
CA LEU A 199 -10.95 13.27 -10.24
C LEU A 199 -11.36 14.05 -11.48
N VAL A 200 -12.65 14.28 -11.64
CA VAL A 200 -13.23 15.05 -12.76
C VAL A 200 -14.11 16.17 -12.24
N ASP A 201 -14.09 17.29 -12.92
CA ASP A 201 -14.91 18.44 -12.56
C ASP A 201 -16.36 18.21 -13.01
N MET A 202 -17.29 18.29 -12.05
CA MET A 202 -18.71 18.09 -12.30
C MET A 202 -19.48 19.39 -12.14
N THR A 203 -20.40 19.66 -13.05
CA THR A 203 -21.32 20.79 -12.92
C THR A 203 -22.48 20.42 -12.00
N ILE A 204 -22.72 21.22 -10.94
CA ILE A 204 -23.88 21.10 -10.08
C ILE A 204 -25.13 21.51 -10.84
N THR A 205 -26.06 20.60 -11.04
CA THR A 205 -27.30 20.86 -11.80
C THR A 205 -28.49 21.15 -10.91
N ASN A 206 -28.47 20.69 -9.66
CA ASN A 206 -29.57 20.95 -8.70
C ASN A 206 -29.08 20.84 -7.26
N VAL A 207 -29.54 21.76 -6.43
CA VAL A 207 -29.35 21.73 -4.97
C VAL A 207 -30.73 21.86 -4.31
N LYS A 208 -31.18 20.84 -3.57
CA LYS A 208 -32.51 20.81 -2.97
C LYS A 208 -32.44 20.46 -1.50
N SER A 209 -33.01 21.31 -0.66
CA SER A 209 -33.22 21.02 0.76
C SER A 209 -34.21 19.86 0.94
N LEU A 210 -33.83 18.92 1.78
CA LEU A 210 -34.70 17.78 2.17
C LEU A 210 -35.01 17.84 3.66
N GLY A 211 -35.76 16.86 4.14
CA GLY A 211 -35.99 16.67 5.57
C GLY A 211 -34.73 16.20 6.30
N SER A 212 -34.88 15.81 7.56
CA SER A 212 -33.81 15.26 8.37
C SER A 212 -33.63 13.76 8.15
N GLY A 213 -32.37 13.29 8.13
CA GLY A 213 -31.99 11.88 8.06
C GLY A 213 -30.81 11.58 8.96
N ASP A 214 -30.48 10.31 9.08
CA ASP A 214 -29.36 9.85 9.87
C ASP A 214 -28.07 10.05 9.07
N ARG A 215 -27.19 10.92 9.60
CA ARG A 215 -25.94 11.34 8.99
C ARG A 215 -24.75 10.77 9.75
N VAL A 216 -23.78 10.26 9.03
CA VAL A 216 -22.52 9.69 9.53
C VAL A 216 -21.39 10.71 9.44
N CYS A 217 -20.66 10.91 10.54
CA CYS A 217 -19.30 11.41 10.53
C CYS A 217 -18.34 10.25 10.72
N ILE A 218 -17.26 10.23 9.95
CA ILE A 218 -16.13 9.32 10.12
C ILE A 218 -15.01 10.11 10.79
N ASP A 219 -14.56 9.65 11.96
CA ASP A 219 -13.35 10.15 12.63
C ASP A 219 -12.24 9.13 12.40
N THR A 220 -11.16 9.55 11.76
CA THR A 220 -10.00 8.72 11.47
C THR A 220 -8.93 8.83 12.54
N THR A 221 -8.01 7.87 12.59
CA THR A 221 -6.80 7.93 13.43
C THR A 221 -5.69 8.79 12.81
N THR A 222 -5.91 9.30 11.59
CA THR A 222 -4.96 10.12 10.83
C THR A 222 -5.47 11.55 10.73
N MET A 223 -4.57 12.52 10.92
CA MET A 223 -4.87 13.94 10.69
C MET A 223 -4.84 14.22 9.18
N MET A 224 -5.90 14.85 8.68
CA MET A 224 -6.04 15.29 7.29
C MET A 224 -5.63 16.77 7.15
N LYS A 225 -4.99 17.09 6.04
CA LYS A 225 -4.63 18.45 5.66
C LYS A 225 -5.79 19.12 4.91
N PRO A 226 -5.78 20.47 4.75
CA PRO A 226 -6.61 21.12 3.75
C PRO A 226 -6.38 20.50 2.37
N GLY A 227 -7.45 20.30 1.59
CA GLY A 227 -7.41 19.57 0.33
C GLY A 227 -7.57 18.04 0.45
N GLU A 228 -7.64 17.49 1.66
CA GLU A 228 -7.86 16.06 1.88
C GLU A 228 -9.28 15.77 2.39
N GLY A 229 -9.81 14.61 2.04
CA GLY A 229 -11.14 14.16 2.44
C GLY A 229 -11.43 12.73 2.01
N MET A 230 -12.67 12.42 1.65
CA MET A 230 -13.09 11.06 1.25
C MET A 230 -14.02 11.11 0.04
N LEU A 231 -13.98 10.07 -0.79
CA LEU A 231 -14.93 9.86 -1.89
C LEU A 231 -16.18 9.18 -1.35
N ILE A 232 -17.30 9.89 -1.43
CA ILE A 232 -18.60 9.49 -0.86
C ILE A 232 -19.68 9.66 -1.93
N GLY A 233 -20.61 8.72 -2.03
CA GLY A 233 -21.70 8.86 -2.98
C GLY A 233 -22.81 7.82 -2.84
N SER A 234 -23.90 8.04 -3.56
CA SER A 234 -25.00 7.07 -3.67
C SER A 234 -24.81 6.08 -4.82
N TYR A 235 -23.70 6.21 -5.57
CA TYR A 235 -23.38 5.41 -6.75
C TYR A 235 -21.88 5.11 -6.78
N SER A 236 -21.49 3.85 -6.81
CA SER A 236 -20.10 3.41 -6.70
C SER A 236 -19.19 3.81 -7.89
N LYS A 237 -19.77 4.09 -9.06
CA LYS A 237 -19.00 4.50 -10.26
C LYS A 237 -18.72 5.99 -10.35
N ALA A 238 -19.42 6.82 -9.55
CA ALA A 238 -19.19 8.25 -9.49
C ALA A 238 -19.55 8.76 -8.10
N MET A 239 -18.60 9.40 -7.44
CA MET A 239 -18.71 9.85 -6.06
C MET A 239 -18.31 11.31 -5.94
N PHE A 240 -18.80 11.98 -4.91
CA PHE A 240 -18.39 13.32 -4.56
C PHE A 240 -17.17 13.28 -3.66
N PHE A 241 -16.25 14.21 -3.87
CA PHE A 241 -15.15 14.43 -2.96
C PHE A 241 -15.62 15.32 -1.80
N ILE A 242 -15.81 14.70 -0.64
CA ILE A 242 -16.20 15.38 0.60
C ILE A 242 -14.95 15.73 1.39
N HIS A 243 -14.68 17.02 1.51
CA HIS A 243 -13.54 17.57 2.23
C HIS A 243 -13.63 17.29 3.75
N SER A 244 -12.49 17.11 4.39
CA SER A 244 -12.40 16.98 5.85
C SER A 244 -12.79 18.26 6.59
N GLU A 245 -13.14 18.15 7.88
CA GLU A 245 -13.36 19.32 8.75
C GLU A 245 -12.03 19.93 9.24
N SER A 246 -10.99 19.97 8.38
CA SER A 246 -9.64 20.47 8.72
C SER A 246 -9.56 21.99 8.78
N LEU A 247 -10.53 22.70 8.20
CA LEU A 247 -10.55 24.15 8.18
C LEU A 247 -11.32 24.72 9.38
N GLU A 248 -10.80 25.80 9.95
CA GLU A 248 -11.52 26.57 10.96
C GLU A 248 -12.66 27.36 10.32
N SER A 249 -13.73 27.56 11.06
CA SER A 249 -14.79 28.49 10.74
C SER A 249 -15.06 29.38 11.94
N GLU A 250 -15.77 30.50 11.71
CA GLU A 250 -16.08 31.46 12.77
C GLU A 250 -16.75 30.85 14.00
N TYR A 251 -17.48 29.72 13.81
CA TYR A 251 -18.31 29.10 14.86
C TYR A 251 -17.85 27.71 15.26
N VAL A 252 -16.93 27.10 14.53
CA VAL A 252 -16.55 25.69 14.76
C VAL A 252 -15.05 25.53 14.65
N ALA A 253 -14.45 25.01 15.72
CA ALA A 253 -13.04 24.62 15.69
C ALA A 253 -12.78 23.50 14.68
N SER A 254 -11.62 23.52 14.03
CA SER A 254 -11.20 22.48 13.08
C SER A 254 -11.15 21.10 13.73
N ARG A 255 -11.51 20.09 12.95
CA ARG A 255 -11.39 18.67 13.31
C ARG A 255 -10.71 17.91 12.18
N PRO A 256 -9.39 18.04 12.05
CA PRO A 256 -8.65 17.52 10.91
C PRO A 256 -8.67 15.98 10.79
N PHE A 257 -9.23 15.29 11.75
CA PHE A 257 -9.46 13.86 11.73
C PHE A 257 -10.87 13.46 11.27
N ARG A 258 -11.77 14.42 10.95
CA ARG A 258 -13.19 14.16 10.68
C ARG A 258 -13.58 14.44 9.24
N VAL A 259 -14.36 13.54 8.65
CA VAL A 259 -15.17 13.77 7.46
C VAL A 259 -16.64 13.65 7.81
N ASN A 260 -17.45 14.67 7.50
CA ASN A 260 -18.90 14.63 7.58
C ASN A 260 -19.42 13.99 6.29
N ALA A 261 -19.44 12.66 6.28
CA ALA A 261 -19.51 11.86 5.07
C ALA A 261 -20.87 11.95 4.35
N GLY A 262 -21.97 11.84 5.08
CA GLY A 262 -23.29 11.85 4.46
C GLY A 262 -24.26 10.88 5.15
N PRO A 263 -25.37 10.51 4.52
CA PRO A 263 -26.38 9.66 5.14
C PRO A 263 -25.92 8.20 5.20
N VAL A 264 -26.53 7.44 6.11
CA VAL A 264 -26.17 6.06 6.44
C VAL A 264 -26.08 5.10 5.26
N GLN A 265 -26.87 5.32 4.20
CA GLN A 265 -26.89 4.46 3.01
C GLN A 265 -25.87 4.87 1.93
N ALA A 266 -25.12 5.95 2.10
CA ALA A 266 -24.11 6.33 1.14
C ALA A 266 -22.92 5.36 1.19
N TYR A 267 -22.24 5.23 0.06
CA TYR A 267 -20.99 4.49 -0.08
C TYR A 267 -19.80 5.38 0.26
N VAL A 268 -18.76 4.78 0.80
CA VAL A 268 -17.41 5.34 0.93
C VAL A 268 -16.43 4.41 0.24
N MET A 269 -15.37 4.98 -0.38
CA MET A 269 -14.27 4.20 -0.93
C MET A 269 -13.39 3.65 0.20
N VAL A 270 -13.07 2.38 0.08
CA VAL A 270 -12.17 1.66 0.98
C VAL A 270 -11.06 0.98 0.16
N PRO A 271 -9.93 0.55 0.78
CA PRO A 271 -8.85 -0.07 0.07
C PRO A 271 -9.27 -1.24 -0.83
N GLY A 272 -8.53 -1.46 -1.95
CA GLY A 272 -8.80 -2.53 -2.91
C GLY A 272 -9.88 -2.18 -3.93
N ASN A 273 -10.08 -0.88 -4.22
CA ASN A 273 -11.10 -0.38 -5.16
C ASN A 273 -12.52 -0.91 -4.84
N LYS A 274 -12.85 -0.92 -3.57
CA LYS A 274 -14.13 -1.40 -3.03
C LYS A 274 -14.91 -0.26 -2.38
N THR A 275 -16.19 -0.49 -2.17
CA THR A 275 -17.05 0.42 -1.41
C THR A 275 -17.70 -0.30 -0.25
N ARG A 276 -17.96 0.44 0.84
CA ARG A 276 -18.81 0.01 1.96
C ARG A 276 -19.89 1.05 2.22
N TYR A 277 -20.99 0.63 2.80
CA TYR A 277 -21.98 1.59 3.32
C TYR A 277 -21.41 2.33 4.52
N LEU A 278 -21.71 3.62 4.64
CA LEU A 278 -21.31 4.41 5.81
C LEU A 278 -21.83 3.82 7.13
N SER A 279 -23.00 3.18 7.10
CA SER A 279 -23.59 2.51 8.27
C SER A 279 -22.88 1.24 8.70
N GLU A 280 -22.01 0.67 7.86
CA GLU A 280 -21.28 -0.57 8.13
C GLU A 280 -19.89 -0.33 8.68
N LEU A 281 -19.44 0.94 8.70
CA LEU A 281 -18.10 1.27 9.21
C LEU A 281 -18.08 1.21 10.74
N GLU A 282 -17.12 0.41 11.23
CA GLU A 282 -16.83 0.24 12.64
C GLU A 282 -15.42 0.72 12.99
N THR A 283 -15.16 0.94 14.27
CA THR A 283 -13.79 1.24 14.75
C THR A 283 -12.85 0.10 14.42
N GLY A 284 -11.72 0.41 13.78
CA GLY A 284 -10.74 -0.55 13.30
C GLY A 284 -10.83 -0.83 11.80
N ASP A 285 -11.91 -0.44 11.12
CA ASP A 285 -12.01 -0.58 9.66
C ASP A 285 -11.06 0.36 8.92
N GLU A 286 -10.57 -0.08 7.76
CA GLU A 286 -9.77 0.76 6.86
C GLU A 286 -10.65 1.60 5.95
N VAL A 287 -10.27 2.86 5.74
CA VAL A 287 -10.86 3.80 4.78
C VAL A 287 -9.77 4.50 3.97
N LEU A 288 -10.12 5.09 2.84
CA LEU A 288 -9.20 5.89 2.02
C LEU A 288 -9.42 7.39 2.28
N ILE A 289 -8.35 8.08 2.62
CA ILE A 289 -8.25 9.53 2.53
C ILE A 289 -7.75 9.86 1.12
N VAL A 290 -8.36 10.83 0.46
CA VAL A 290 -8.04 11.27 -0.90
C VAL A 290 -7.60 12.72 -0.86
N ASP A 291 -6.58 13.09 -1.65
CA ASP A 291 -6.19 14.49 -1.87
C ASP A 291 -6.78 15.07 -3.17
N ALA A 292 -6.53 16.36 -3.42
CA ALA A 292 -7.06 17.06 -4.58
C ALA A 292 -6.50 16.56 -5.92
N GLU A 293 -5.37 15.86 -5.92
CA GLU A 293 -4.76 15.22 -7.09
C GLU A 293 -5.29 13.78 -7.31
N GLY A 294 -6.12 13.28 -6.40
CA GLY A 294 -6.68 11.92 -6.46
C GLY A 294 -5.79 10.84 -5.85
N HIS A 295 -4.63 11.20 -5.27
CA HIS A 295 -3.83 10.22 -4.54
C HIS A 295 -4.54 9.82 -3.25
N THR A 296 -4.38 8.56 -2.88
CA THR A 296 -5.02 8.06 -1.67
C THR A 296 -4.01 7.67 -0.60
N LYS A 297 -4.41 7.69 0.64
CA LYS A 297 -3.70 7.06 1.76
C LYS A 297 -4.68 6.27 2.62
N LYS A 298 -4.26 5.13 3.12
CA LYS A 298 -5.05 4.34 4.06
C LYS A 298 -5.12 5.01 5.42
N SER A 299 -6.25 4.89 6.07
CA SER A 299 -6.44 5.30 7.46
C SER A 299 -7.43 4.38 8.16
N ILE A 300 -7.35 4.35 9.48
CA ILE A 300 -8.24 3.54 10.32
C ILE A 300 -9.39 4.42 10.84
N VAL A 301 -10.59 3.87 10.82
CA VAL A 301 -11.75 4.48 11.48
C VAL A 301 -11.55 4.39 12.99
N GLY A 302 -11.37 5.52 13.64
CA GLY A 302 -11.31 5.62 15.10
C GLY A 302 -12.70 5.67 15.72
N ARG A 303 -13.68 6.26 15.01
CA ARG A 303 -15.07 6.36 15.45
C ARG A 303 -15.99 6.65 14.27
N SER A 304 -17.14 5.96 14.23
CA SER A 304 -18.29 6.31 13.41
C SER A 304 -19.35 6.96 14.29
N LYS A 305 -19.85 8.16 13.91
CA LYS A 305 -20.82 8.93 14.67
C LYS A 305 -22.07 9.18 13.84
N ILE A 306 -23.22 8.62 14.23
CA ILE A 306 -24.51 8.75 13.53
C ILE A 306 -25.42 9.69 14.31
N GLU A 307 -25.92 10.72 13.63
CA GLU A 307 -26.85 11.71 14.22
C GLU A 307 -27.87 12.17 13.20
N LYS A 308 -29.08 12.46 13.67
CA LYS A 308 -30.14 13.03 12.83
C LYS A 308 -29.82 14.49 12.48
N ARG A 309 -29.73 14.81 11.20
CA ARG A 309 -29.36 16.14 10.68
C ARG A 309 -30.18 16.51 9.45
N PRO A 310 -30.40 17.82 9.17
CA PRO A 310 -30.99 18.25 7.92
C PRO A 310 -30.08 17.90 6.75
N LEU A 311 -30.69 17.49 5.63
CA LEU A 311 -29.98 17.02 4.45
C LEU A 311 -30.26 17.91 3.23
N LEU A 312 -29.27 17.99 2.33
CA LEU A 312 -29.35 18.51 0.97
C LEU A 312 -29.21 17.37 -0.02
N LEU A 313 -30.02 17.38 -1.08
CA LEU A 313 -29.76 16.62 -2.29
C LEU A 313 -28.90 17.46 -3.21
N LEU A 314 -27.79 16.90 -3.64
CA LEU A 314 -26.93 17.41 -4.69
C LEU A 314 -27.09 16.55 -5.94
N GLU A 315 -27.31 17.18 -7.08
CA GLU A 315 -27.28 16.54 -8.39
C GLU A 315 -26.18 17.21 -9.21
N ALA A 316 -25.35 16.43 -9.84
CA ALA A 316 -24.26 16.90 -10.69
C ALA A 316 -24.15 16.07 -11.96
N GLU A 317 -23.54 16.64 -13.01
CA GLU A 317 -23.27 15.91 -14.25
C GLU A 317 -21.87 16.20 -14.80
N TYR A 318 -21.31 15.19 -15.42
CA TYR A 318 -20.09 15.25 -16.20
C TYR A 318 -20.32 14.44 -17.49
N GLU A 319 -20.21 15.09 -18.64
CA GLU A 319 -20.61 14.51 -19.92
C GLU A 319 -22.04 13.91 -19.86
N ASP A 320 -22.18 12.58 -20.10
CA ASP A 320 -23.45 11.86 -20.02
C ASP A 320 -23.71 11.21 -18.63
N VAL A 321 -22.79 11.39 -17.67
CA VAL A 321 -22.89 10.79 -16.34
C VAL A 321 -23.58 11.74 -15.37
N LYS A 322 -24.75 11.32 -14.87
CA LYS A 322 -25.48 12.05 -13.84
C LYS A 322 -25.36 11.36 -12.49
N VAL A 323 -24.93 12.11 -11.49
CA VAL A 323 -24.77 11.61 -10.12
C VAL A 323 -25.64 12.40 -9.14
N LYS A 324 -26.03 11.70 -8.09
CA LYS A 324 -26.78 12.28 -6.98
C LYS A 324 -26.14 11.83 -5.68
N SER A 325 -26.07 12.73 -4.72
CA SER A 325 -25.71 12.38 -3.35
C SER A 325 -26.47 13.25 -2.35
N LEU A 326 -26.51 12.78 -1.13
CA LEU A 326 -27.06 13.54 -0.01
C LEU A 326 -25.91 13.95 0.90
N VAL A 327 -25.93 15.18 1.35
CA VAL A 327 -24.99 15.72 2.33
C VAL A 327 -25.74 16.43 3.45
N GLN A 328 -25.09 16.63 4.59
CA GLN A 328 -25.70 17.47 5.63
C GLN A 328 -25.78 18.92 5.15
N ASN A 329 -26.94 19.56 5.39
CA ASN A 329 -27.09 20.98 5.18
C ASN A 329 -26.43 21.76 6.33
N ALA A 330 -25.15 22.10 6.17
CA ALA A 330 -24.39 22.88 7.12
C ALA A 330 -23.21 23.59 6.43
N GLU A 331 -22.86 24.76 6.91
CA GLU A 331 -21.76 25.60 6.37
C GLU A 331 -20.40 24.91 6.40
N THR A 332 -20.16 24.05 7.39
CA THR A 332 -18.90 23.33 7.58
C THR A 332 -18.71 22.15 6.63
N ILE A 333 -19.73 21.76 5.89
CA ILE A 333 -19.63 20.68 4.90
C ILE A 333 -19.17 21.28 3.58
N ARG A 334 -18.12 20.71 3.01
CA ARG A 334 -17.47 21.26 1.82
C ARG A 334 -17.24 20.13 0.80
N LEU A 335 -17.42 20.46 -0.47
CA LEU A 335 -16.89 19.76 -1.60
C LEU A 335 -15.53 20.39 -1.97
N VAL A 336 -14.82 19.79 -2.90
CA VAL A 336 -13.58 20.33 -3.48
C VAL A 336 -13.89 20.77 -4.91
N ASP A 337 -13.46 21.96 -5.31
CA ASP A 337 -13.62 22.48 -6.66
C ASP A 337 -12.44 22.09 -7.59
N GLU A 338 -12.49 22.55 -8.84
CA GLU A 338 -11.49 22.33 -9.87
C GLU A 338 -10.06 22.82 -9.54
N ASN A 339 -9.94 23.71 -8.55
CA ASN A 339 -8.66 24.26 -8.11
C ASN A 339 -8.14 23.55 -6.84
N GLY A 340 -8.85 22.52 -6.36
CA GLY A 340 -8.55 21.87 -5.10
C GLY A 340 -9.04 22.63 -3.85
N GLU A 341 -9.84 23.70 -4.04
CA GLU A 341 -10.30 24.55 -2.96
C GLU A 341 -11.64 24.07 -2.37
N PRO A 342 -11.81 24.17 -1.06
CA PRO A 342 -13.02 23.67 -0.39
C PRO A 342 -14.18 24.65 -0.48
N VAL A 343 -15.26 24.24 -1.11
CA VAL A 343 -16.51 25.02 -1.30
C VAL A 343 -17.62 24.51 -0.39
N SER A 344 -18.19 25.39 0.44
CA SER A 344 -19.30 25.02 1.33
C SER A 344 -20.56 24.62 0.56
N VAL A 345 -21.17 23.49 0.95
CA VAL A 345 -22.42 23.02 0.31
C VAL A 345 -23.59 24.00 0.48
N SER A 346 -23.56 24.87 1.50
CA SER A 346 -24.57 25.91 1.70
C SER A 346 -24.46 27.08 0.71
N LYS A 347 -23.35 27.16 -0.03
CA LYS A 347 -23.08 28.19 -1.05
C LYS A 347 -23.20 27.65 -2.49
N LEU A 348 -23.47 26.34 -2.64
CA LEU A 348 -23.62 25.74 -3.95
C LEU A 348 -24.91 26.21 -4.63
N GLU A 349 -24.79 26.59 -5.89
CA GLU A 349 -25.89 26.95 -6.79
C GLU A 349 -25.83 26.07 -8.04
N SER A 350 -26.89 26.06 -8.81
CA SER A 350 -26.95 25.35 -10.10
C SER A 350 -26.15 26.14 -11.15
N GLY A 351 -25.24 25.49 -11.87
CA GLY A 351 -24.38 26.05 -12.92
C GLY A 351 -22.92 26.04 -12.52
#